data_5cd6919707b8c949a33d1ec3a00b007c
#
_entry.id   5cd6919707b8c949a33d1ec3a00b007c
#
_cell.length_a   1.000
_cell.length_b   1.000
_cell.length_c   1.000
_cell.angle_alpha   90.00
_cell.angle_beta   90.00
_cell.angle_gamma   90.00
#
_symmetry.space_group_name_H-M   'P 1'
#
loop_
_entity.id
_entity.type
_entity.pdbx_description
1 polymer ?
#
loop_
_entity_poly.entity_id
_entity_poly.type
_entity_poly.pdbx_seq_one_letter_code
_entity_poly.pdbx_strand_id
1 'polypeptide(L)'
;MYYSSNIAGLQIVWRIAIMQWEERMMINCLFVGMGGFIGSVCRYLLGLLPIETSQGFPVKTLITNVIGAFVIGIIAAAAAKNTALNPKLVLFLKAGICGGFTTFSTFAYETGTMMEKGQTGLALLYVILSAILGVLAVFCGQLLVR
;
A
#
# COMPACT_ATOMS: atom_id res chain seq x y z
N MET A 1 50.58 -15.97 12.42
CA MET A 1 50.16 -14.66 12.99
C MET A 1 49.37 -13.77 12.01
N TYR A 2 49.46 -13.98 10.68
CA TYR A 2 48.77 -13.20 9.65
C TYR A 2 47.27 -13.53 9.44
N TYR A 3 46.82 -14.69 9.89
CA TYR A 3 45.42 -15.16 9.66
C TYR A 3 44.40 -14.58 10.64
N SER A 4 44.85 -14.25 11.85
CA SER A 4 43.99 -13.71 12.92
C SER A 4 43.56 -12.25 12.70
N SER A 5 44.44 -11.43 12.09
CA SER A 5 44.12 -10.00 11.84
C SER A 5 43.09 -9.80 10.72
N ASN A 6 43.03 -10.73 9.76
CA ASN A 6 42.08 -10.65 8.66
C ASN A 6 40.64 -10.96 9.09
N ILE A 7 40.46 -11.87 10.06
CA ILE A 7 39.14 -12.24 10.59
C ILE A 7 38.54 -11.09 11.45
N ALA A 8 39.38 -10.43 12.26
CA ALA A 8 38.94 -9.29 13.05
C ALA A 8 38.51 -8.11 12.18
N GLY A 9 39.26 -7.81 11.10
CA GLY A 9 38.89 -6.80 10.12
C GLY A 9 37.55 -7.10 9.43
N LEU A 10 37.34 -8.34 9.02
CA LEU A 10 36.08 -8.79 8.43
C LEU A 10 34.91 -8.65 9.41
N GLN A 11 35.09 -9.03 10.67
CA GLN A 11 34.04 -8.89 11.69
C GLN A 11 33.64 -7.44 11.93
N ILE A 12 34.58 -6.50 11.93
CA ILE A 12 34.32 -5.07 12.06
C ILE A 12 33.53 -4.56 10.87
N VAL A 13 33.91 -4.93 9.64
CA VAL A 13 33.19 -4.52 8.41
C VAL A 13 31.76 -5.05 8.42
N TRP A 14 31.55 -6.31 8.80
CA TRP A 14 30.21 -6.88 8.91
C TRP A 14 29.37 -6.20 9.98
N ARG A 15 29.94 -5.87 11.14
CA ARG A 15 29.23 -5.13 12.18
C ARG A 15 28.80 -3.75 11.73
N ILE A 16 29.69 -3.01 11.06
CA ILE A 16 29.37 -1.68 10.51
C ILE A 16 28.25 -1.78 9.46
N ALA A 17 28.35 -2.78 8.57
CA ALA A 17 27.31 -3.01 7.54
C ALA A 17 25.94 -3.33 8.15
N ILE A 18 25.92 -4.18 9.19
CA ILE A 18 24.68 -4.52 9.91
C ILE A 18 24.09 -3.28 10.60
N MET A 19 24.91 -2.50 11.31
CA MET A 19 24.45 -1.27 11.99
C MET A 19 23.85 -0.26 11.00
N GLN A 20 24.50 -0.05 9.85
CA GLN A 20 23.98 0.84 8.81
C GLN A 20 22.68 0.32 8.18
N TRP A 21 22.54 -0.99 8.05
CA TRP A 21 21.31 -1.61 7.56
C TRP A 21 20.17 -1.45 8.56
N GLU A 22 20.44 -1.65 9.86
CA GLU A 22 19.47 -1.45 10.95
C GLU A 22 18.98 0.01 11.04
N GLU A 23 19.88 0.98 10.96
CA GLU A 23 19.50 2.41 10.94
C GLU A 23 18.60 2.74 9.76
N ARG A 24 18.96 2.27 8.56
CA ARG A 24 18.16 2.51 7.35
C ARG A 24 16.78 1.85 7.47
N MET A 25 16.72 0.65 8.02
CA MET A 25 15.49 -0.08 8.22
C MET A 25 14.57 0.65 9.21
N MET A 26 15.09 1.10 10.35
CA MET A 26 14.30 1.85 11.34
C MET A 26 13.73 3.15 10.77
N ILE A 27 14.54 3.91 10.04
CA ILE A 27 14.09 5.14 9.38
C ILE A 27 12.98 4.83 8.35
N ASN A 28 13.15 3.78 7.55
CA ASN A 28 12.14 3.36 6.59
C ASN A 28 10.82 2.95 7.27
N CYS A 29 10.89 2.22 8.40
CA CYS A 29 9.72 1.87 9.21
C CYS A 29 8.99 3.10 9.73
N LEU A 30 9.71 4.16 10.16
CA LEU A 30 9.10 5.42 10.57
C LEU A 30 8.34 6.09 9.41
N PHE A 31 8.93 6.15 8.21
CA PHE A 31 8.26 6.71 7.03
C PHE A 31 7.00 5.90 6.66
N VAL A 32 7.09 4.58 6.66
CA VAL A 32 5.93 3.70 6.40
C VAL A 32 4.87 3.88 7.48
N GLY A 33 5.25 3.91 8.75
CA GLY A 33 4.33 4.06 9.88
C GLY A 33 3.58 5.39 9.86
N MET A 34 4.28 6.51 9.63
CA MET A 34 3.67 7.83 9.50
C MET A 34 2.71 7.90 8.30
N GLY A 35 3.12 7.38 7.14
CA GLY A 35 2.26 7.31 5.97
C GLY A 35 1.05 6.41 6.20
N GLY A 36 1.26 5.24 6.82
CA GLY A 36 0.19 4.30 7.16
C GLY A 36 -0.83 4.88 8.14
N PHE A 37 -0.38 5.65 9.12
CA PHE A 37 -1.26 6.41 10.02
C PHE A 37 -2.16 7.36 9.22
N ILE A 38 -1.58 8.19 8.36
CA ILE A 38 -2.34 9.13 7.53
C ILE A 38 -3.32 8.38 6.63
N GLY A 39 -2.85 7.35 5.93
CA GLY A 39 -3.69 6.56 5.01
C GLY A 39 -4.87 5.89 5.71
N SER A 40 -4.64 5.27 6.88
CA SER A 40 -5.72 4.62 7.64
C SER A 40 -6.72 5.60 8.23
N VAL A 41 -6.28 6.79 8.66
CA VAL A 41 -7.18 7.87 9.10
C VAL A 41 -8.04 8.37 7.92
N CYS A 42 -7.44 8.61 6.75
CA CYS A 42 -8.19 9.01 5.56
C CYS A 42 -9.24 7.95 5.16
N ARG A 43 -8.88 6.66 5.20
CA ARG A 43 -9.81 5.56 4.97
C ARG A 43 -10.95 5.55 5.99
N TYR A 44 -10.66 5.73 7.26
CA TYR A 44 -11.67 5.81 8.31
C TYR A 44 -12.66 6.96 8.06
N LEU A 45 -12.15 8.15 7.75
CA LEU A 45 -12.98 9.33 7.46
C LEU A 45 -13.87 9.11 6.23
N LEU A 46 -13.34 8.46 5.17
CA LEU A 46 -14.15 8.09 4.01
C LEU A 46 -15.27 7.10 4.40
N GLY A 47 -14.97 6.18 5.33
CA GLY A 47 -15.95 5.25 5.88
C GLY A 47 -17.12 5.91 6.61
N LEU A 48 -16.93 7.12 7.14
CA LEU A 48 -18.01 7.89 7.83
C LEU A 48 -18.99 8.57 6.86
N LEU A 49 -18.68 8.64 5.57
CA LEU A 49 -19.59 9.25 4.60
C LEU A 49 -20.92 8.48 4.54
N PRO A 50 -22.06 9.17 4.45
CA PRO A 50 -23.38 8.54 4.40
C PRO A 50 -23.68 7.97 3.01
N ILE A 51 -22.77 7.11 2.50
CA ILE A 51 -22.95 6.42 1.22
C ILE A 51 -23.44 5.01 1.52
N GLU A 52 -24.73 4.79 1.37
CA GLU A 52 -25.36 3.49 1.54
C GLU A 52 -26.07 3.08 0.26
N THR A 53 -26.11 1.78 0.00
CA THR A 53 -26.88 1.20 -1.10
C THR A 53 -28.01 0.36 -0.54
N SER A 54 -29.16 0.35 -1.21
CA SER A 54 -30.35 -0.40 -0.79
C SER A 54 -30.10 -1.90 -0.60
N GLN A 55 -29.06 -2.43 -1.23
CA GLN A 55 -28.68 -3.86 -1.17
C GLN A 55 -27.44 -4.11 -0.29
N GLY A 56 -26.91 -3.09 0.39
CA GLY A 56 -25.72 -3.23 1.24
C GLY A 56 -24.41 -3.48 0.45
N PHE A 57 -24.35 -3.08 -0.83
CA PHE A 57 -23.14 -3.19 -1.64
C PHE A 57 -22.01 -2.31 -1.07
N PRO A 58 -20.77 -2.83 -0.92
CA PRO A 58 -19.68 -2.12 -0.21
C PRO A 58 -19.01 -1.03 -1.08
N VAL A 59 -19.76 -0.01 -1.47
CA VAL A 59 -19.28 1.08 -2.34
C VAL A 59 -18.11 1.84 -1.72
N LYS A 60 -18.12 2.06 -0.41
CA LYS A 60 -17.04 2.80 0.29
C LYS A 60 -15.71 2.10 0.16
N THR A 61 -15.65 0.80 0.38
CA THR A 61 -14.44 0.00 0.25
C THR A 61 -13.99 -0.07 -1.21
N LEU A 62 -14.92 -0.24 -2.16
CA LEU A 62 -14.62 -0.22 -3.59
C LEU A 62 -13.96 1.10 -4.00
N ILE A 63 -14.58 2.24 -3.66
CA ILE A 63 -14.04 3.57 -3.98
C ILE A 63 -12.67 3.77 -3.33
N THR A 64 -12.50 3.42 -2.06
CA THR A 64 -11.23 3.51 -1.34
C THR A 64 -10.12 2.76 -2.08
N ASN A 65 -10.38 1.52 -2.45
CA ASN A 65 -9.39 0.69 -3.13
C ASN A 65 -9.08 1.18 -4.55
N VAL A 66 -10.09 1.66 -5.29
CA VAL A 66 -9.91 2.22 -6.65
C VAL A 66 -9.12 3.52 -6.61
N ILE A 67 -9.45 4.45 -5.70
CA ILE A 67 -8.67 5.69 -5.52
C ILE A 67 -7.23 5.37 -5.13
N GLY A 68 -7.02 4.50 -4.16
CA GLY A 68 -5.68 4.10 -3.74
C GLY A 68 -4.87 3.43 -4.86
N ALA A 69 -5.52 2.60 -5.68
CA ALA A 69 -4.93 1.98 -6.86
C ALA A 69 -4.54 3.02 -7.93
N PHE A 70 -5.36 4.04 -8.15
CA PHE A 70 -5.05 5.13 -9.05
C PHE A 70 -3.85 5.95 -8.57
N VAL A 71 -3.84 6.34 -7.30
CA VAL A 71 -2.76 7.13 -6.70
C VAL A 71 -1.44 6.35 -6.69
N ILE A 72 -1.46 5.06 -6.37
CA ILE A 72 -0.24 4.23 -6.40
C ILE A 72 0.32 4.09 -7.83
N GLY A 73 -0.57 4.08 -8.84
CA GLY A 73 -0.18 4.12 -10.26
C GLY A 73 0.58 5.39 -10.62
N ILE A 74 0.08 6.56 -10.21
CA ILE A 74 0.75 7.86 -10.39
C ILE A 74 2.13 7.86 -9.72
N ILE A 75 2.19 7.48 -8.44
CA ILE A 75 3.45 7.48 -7.66
C ILE A 75 4.49 6.55 -8.29
N ALA A 76 4.07 5.36 -8.70
CA ALA A 76 4.96 4.37 -9.31
C ALA A 76 5.54 4.88 -10.64
N ALA A 77 4.71 5.48 -11.50
CA ALA A 77 5.15 6.04 -12.77
C ALA A 77 6.07 7.26 -12.57
N ALA A 78 5.73 8.16 -11.64
CA ALA A 78 6.57 9.30 -11.30
C ALA A 78 7.95 8.88 -10.77
N ALA A 79 7.99 7.87 -9.91
CA ALA A 79 9.24 7.33 -9.37
C ALA A 79 10.09 6.63 -10.44
N ALA A 80 9.46 5.96 -11.41
CA ALA A 80 10.15 5.32 -12.51
C ALA A 80 10.73 6.35 -13.51
N LYS A 81 10.02 7.46 -13.74
CA LYS A 81 10.44 8.53 -14.68
C LYS A 81 11.49 9.45 -14.08
N ASN A 82 11.43 9.71 -12.79
CA ASN A 82 12.34 10.62 -12.10
C ASN A 82 13.14 9.89 -11.01
N THR A 83 14.32 9.42 -11.36
CA THR A 83 15.25 8.75 -10.44
C THR A 83 15.82 9.66 -9.34
N ALA A 84 15.63 11.00 -9.45
CA ALA A 84 16.02 11.95 -8.41
C ALA A 84 14.99 12.04 -7.27
N LEU A 85 13.81 11.41 -7.38
CA LEU A 85 12.85 11.36 -6.29
C LEU A 85 13.44 10.63 -5.08
N ASN A 86 13.28 11.26 -3.91
CA ASN A 86 13.78 10.67 -2.67
C ASN A 86 13.10 9.31 -2.41
N PRO A 87 13.86 8.20 -2.31
CA PRO A 87 13.30 6.87 -2.09
C PRO A 87 12.43 6.76 -0.82
N LYS A 88 12.75 7.54 0.24
CA LYS A 88 11.97 7.57 1.47
C LYS A 88 10.61 8.23 1.26
N LEU A 89 10.54 9.26 0.42
CA LEU A 89 9.26 9.88 0.03
C LEU A 89 8.39 8.89 -0.76
N VAL A 90 8.99 8.16 -1.71
CA VAL A 90 8.26 7.13 -2.47
C VAL A 90 7.75 6.03 -1.53
N LEU A 91 8.57 5.60 -0.57
CA LEU A 91 8.19 4.60 0.44
C LEU A 91 7.04 5.10 1.32
N PHE A 92 7.12 6.34 1.82
CA PHE A 92 6.09 7.00 2.61
C PHE A 92 4.75 7.06 1.87
N LEU A 93 4.77 7.48 0.61
CA LEU A 93 3.56 7.62 -0.20
C LEU A 93 3.00 6.25 -0.62
N LYS A 94 3.84 5.35 -1.15
CA LYS A 94 3.42 4.10 -1.75
C LYS A 94 3.08 3.05 -0.71
N ALA A 95 4.02 2.69 0.17
CA ALA A 95 3.82 1.68 1.20
C ALA A 95 3.08 2.23 2.42
N GLY A 96 3.35 3.49 2.80
CA GLY A 96 2.68 4.16 3.91
C GLY A 96 1.26 4.59 3.53
N ILE A 97 1.11 5.71 2.84
CA ILE A 97 -0.22 6.31 2.61
C ILE A 97 -1.13 5.38 1.80
N CYS A 98 -0.72 4.94 0.61
CA CYS A 98 -1.58 4.07 -0.20
C CYS A 98 -1.84 2.72 0.47
N GLY A 99 -0.81 2.12 1.10
CA GLY A 99 -0.94 0.85 1.83
C GLY A 99 -1.87 0.95 3.04
N GLY A 100 -1.84 2.06 3.80
CA GLY A 100 -2.76 2.32 4.91
C GLY A 100 -4.16 2.70 4.47
N PHE A 101 -4.30 3.36 3.32
CA PHE A 101 -5.57 3.80 2.77
C PHE A 101 -6.38 2.64 2.17
N THR A 102 -5.76 1.78 1.35
CA THR A 102 -6.41 0.61 0.74
C THR A 102 -6.58 -0.53 1.75
N THR A 103 -7.53 -1.44 1.50
CA THR A 103 -7.77 -2.56 2.40
C THR A 103 -8.27 -3.80 1.65
N PHE A 104 -7.44 -4.85 1.67
CA PHE A 104 -7.85 -6.17 1.18
C PHE A 104 -8.65 -6.93 2.24
N SER A 105 -8.31 -6.77 3.53
CA SER A 105 -8.98 -7.49 4.62
C SER A 105 -10.45 -7.11 4.77
N THR A 106 -10.77 -5.82 4.68
CA THR A 106 -12.17 -5.35 4.70
C THR A 106 -12.93 -5.87 3.46
N PHE A 107 -12.33 -5.79 2.28
CA PHE A 107 -12.90 -6.34 1.05
C PHE A 107 -13.23 -7.84 1.18
N ALA A 108 -12.30 -8.63 1.71
CA ALA A 108 -12.51 -10.07 1.90
C ALA A 108 -13.61 -10.37 2.93
N TYR A 109 -13.62 -9.62 4.04
CA TYR A 109 -14.63 -9.75 5.09
C TYR A 109 -16.03 -9.42 4.57
N GLU A 110 -16.18 -8.29 3.87
CA GLU A 110 -17.45 -7.87 3.26
C GLU A 110 -17.96 -8.89 2.25
N THR A 111 -17.07 -9.42 1.38
CA THR A 111 -17.38 -10.47 0.41
C THR A 111 -17.91 -11.73 1.11
N GLY A 112 -17.22 -12.20 2.15
CA GLY A 112 -17.65 -13.36 2.94
C GLY A 112 -19.03 -13.15 3.60
N THR A 113 -19.22 -11.99 4.22
CA THR A 113 -20.50 -11.63 4.86
C THR A 113 -21.66 -11.58 3.85
N MET A 114 -21.43 -11.10 2.63
CA MET A 114 -22.44 -11.13 1.56
C MET A 114 -22.80 -12.55 1.14
N MET A 115 -21.80 -13.45 1.06
CA MET A 115 -22.03 -14.87 0.76
C MET A 115 -22.83 -15.57 1.87
N GLU A 116 -22.50 -15.32 3.13
CA GLU A 116 -23.24 -15.85 4.29
C GLU A 116 -24.71 -15.41 4.30
N LYS A 117 -24.98 -14.20 3.82
CA LYS A 117 -26.35 -13.65 3.67
C LYS A 117 -27.09 -14.17 2.43
N GLY A 118 -26.51 -15.11 1.67
CA GLY A 118 -27.09 -15.65 0.45
C GLY A 118 -26.99 -14.72 -0.76
N GLN A 119 -26.25 -13.61 -0.68
CA GLN A 119 -26.06 -12.62 -1.75
C GLN A 119 -24.86 -12.97 -2.63
N THR A 120 -24.69 -14.26 -2.99
CA THR A 120 -23.51 -14.75 -3.71
C THR A 120 -23.27 -14.06 -5.06
N GLY A 121 -24.34 -13.76 -5.81
CA GLY A 121 -24.22 -13.05 -7.09
C GLY A 121 -23.67 -11.64 -6.92
N LEU A 122 -24.12 -10.91 -5.89
CA LEU A 122 -23.65 -9.56 -5.57
C LEU A 122 -22.21 -9.58 -5.06
N ALA A 123 -21.84 -10.59 -4.25
CA ALA A 123 -20.47 -10.81 -3.79
C ALA A 123 -19.51 -11.07 -4.96
N LEU A 124 -19.89 -11.92 -5.92
CA LEU A 124 -19.09 -12.16 -7.13
C LEU A 124 -18.94 -10.90 -7.99
N LEU A 125 -20.01 -10.14 -8.17
CA LEU A 125 -19.96 -8.84 -8.85
C LEU A 125 -18.98 -7.89 -8.19
N TYR A 126 -19.01 -7.81 -6.85
CA TYR A 126 -18.10 -6.98 -6.07
C TYR A 126 -16.64 -7.37 -6.27
N VAL A 127 -16.32 -8.67 -6.25
CA VAL A 127 -14.97 -9.19 -6.50
C VAL A 127 -14.49 -8.82 -7.90
N ILE A 128 -15.33 -9.07 -8.93
CA ILE A 128 -14.99 -8.79 -10.33
C ILE A 128 -14.77 -7.29 -10.54
N LEU A 129 -15.70 -6.45 -10.07
CA LEU A 129 -15.57 -5.00 -10.18
C LEU A 129 -14.33 -4.47 -9.46
N SER A 130 -14.05 -4.95 -8.24
CA SER A 130 -12.87 -4.54 -7.49
C SER A 130 -11.58 -4.87 -8.22
N ALA A 131 -11.47 -6.06 -8.80
CA ALA A 131 -10.30 -6.48 -9.56
C ALA A 131 -10.13 -5.66 -10.84
N ILE A 132 -11.18 -5.55 -11.66
CA ILE A 132 -11.13 -4.84 -12.94
C ILE A 132 -10.86 -3.35 -12.72
N LEU A 133 -11.66 -2.68 -11.89
CA LEU A 133 -11.53 -1.24 -11.64
C LEU A 133 -10.21 -0.90 -10.95
N GLY A 134 -9.74 -1.75 -10.02
CA GLY A 134 -8.45 -1.55 -9.37
C GLY A 134 -7.28 -1.61 -10.35
N VAL A 135 -7.24 -2.62 -11.23
CA VAL A 135 -6.20 -2.73 -12.26
C VAL A 135 -6.27 -1.58 -13.27
N LEU A 136 -7.47 -1.26 -13.76
CA LEU A 136 -7.66 -0.12 -14.68
C LEU A 136 -7.24 1.20 -14.03
N ALA A 137 -7.56 1.41 -12.76
CA ALA A 137 -7.15 2.61 -12.02
C ALA A 137 -5.63 2.76 -11.94
N VAL A 138 -4.88 1.67 -11.68
CA VAL A 138 -3.41 1.70 -11.72
C VAL A 138 -2.93 2.14 -13.10
N PHE A 139 -3.43 1.53 -14.18
CA PHE A 139 -3.02 1.89 -15.54
C PHE A 139 -3.37 3.34 -15.89
N CYS A 140 -4.56 3.81 -15.53
CA CYS A 140 -4.95 5.21 -15.71
C CYS A 140 -4.02 6.16 -14.96
N GLY A 141 -3.66 5.85 -13.71
CA GLY A 141 -2.71 6.62 -12.94
C GLY A 141 -1.32 6.68 -13.58
N GLN A 142 -0.85 5.55 -14.12
CA GLN A 142 0.42 5.49 -14.84
C GLN A 142 0.42 6.32 -16.12
N LEU A 143 -0.69 6.29 -16.87
CA LEU A 143 -0.83 7.04 -18.13
C LEU A 143 -0.76 8.56 -17.93
N LEU A 144 -1.24 9.08 -16.79
CA LEU A 144 -1.17 10.52 -16.49
C LEU A 144 0.24 11.07 -16.35
N VAL A 145 1.22 10.20 -16.05
CA VAL A 145 2.61 10.59 -15.82
C VAL A 145 3.51 10.26 -17.00
N ARG A 146 2.99 9.54 -18.00
CA ARG A 146 3.71 9.27 -19.25
C ARG A 146 3.76 10.54 -20.09
#